data_9f37fafe8baeffe3ea31fec4db8bdf1c
#
_entry.id   9f37fafe8baeffe3ea31fec4db8bdf1c
#
_cell.length_a   1.000
_cell.length_b   1.000
_cell.length_c   1.000
_cell.angle_alpha   90.00
_cell.angle_beta   90.00
_cell.angle_gamma   90.00
#
_symmetry.space_group_name_H-M   'P 1'
#
loop_
_entity.id
_entity.type
_entity.pdbx_description
1 polymer ?
#
loop_
_entity_poly.entity_id
_entity_poly.type
_entity_poly.pdbx_seq_one_letter_code
_entity_poly.pdbx_strand_id
1 'polypeptide(L)'
;MEILLAKSAGFCFGVQRAVDTAYEHADEENVYTYGQIIHNEEVVGDLTKHGVQVIDSDDELLEIKDSKVIIRSHGAEKRIYDILEAGGNTVIDATCPFVKKIHNIVREEGQKGNTVVIIGDSSHPEVKGIVGWCVEPPVVIGSEEEAEAFVRKYIEGEVKTADNISIVSQTTFNYRKFNYIVDIIRNKLYNVTAYKTICNATSVRQREAQEIASKVDAMIVIGGRNSSNTQKLYEISKKECENTYYIQTLVDLDLTTFESVSRVGITAGASTPNKIIKEVHGRMDEMNFEELLKNDESRVSIKTGEIVEGRVIDVKPDEILVDISYKSDGIIPRSEYTNTPNADLTELVHVDDPITAKVVKTNDGEGSVLLSYKRVAAEKANEKLEAALESGEILTGKVVQVVSGGLNVMYDETRVFIPASLVSDTYEKNLDKYLDQDIEFVLTEYQPKKRRIIGNRKQQRSAFCYQLFFSSLAGTL
;
A
#
# COMPACT_ATOMS: atom_id res chain seq x y z
N MET A 1 -28.06 20.12 -8.39
CA MET A 1 -26.56 20.09 -8.51
C MET A 1 -26.08 18.69 -8.16
N GLU A 2 -25.25 18.07 -8.99
CA GLU A 2 -24.64 16.75 -8.71
C GLU A 2 -23.30 16.97 -8.00
N ILE A 3 -23.04 16.21 -6.92
CA ILE A 3 -21.79 16.31 -6.16
C ILE A 3 -20.98 15.02 -6.31
N LEU A 4 -19.74 15.13 -6.76
CA LEU A 4 -18.78 14.03 -6.87
C LEU A 4 -17.73 14.16 -5.76
N LEU A 5 -17.90 13.43 -4.67
CA LEU A 5 -16.93 13.37 -3.58
C LEU A 5 -15.86 12.33 -3.87
N ALA A 6 -14.58 12.73 -3.79
CA ALA A 6 -13.46 11.83 -3.93
C ALA A 6 -13.46 10.77 -2.80
N LYS A 7 -13.35 9.50 -3.16
CA LYS A 7 -13.33 8.38 -2.21
C LYS A 7 -12.10 8.42 -1.29
N SER A 8 -10.98 8.93 -1.80
CA SER A 8 -9.73 9.05 -1.07
C SER A 8 -9.62 10.33 -0.24
N ALA A 9 -10.66 11.22 -0.22
CA ALA A 9 -10.63 12.44 0.55
C ALA A 9 -10.45 12.18 2.06
N GLY A 10 -9.66 13.04 2.74
CA GLY A 10 -9.47 12.98 4.18
C GLY A 10 -8.21 12.26 4.64
N PHE A 11 -8.10 11.97 5.93
CA PHE A 11 -6.88 11.43 6.52
C PHE A 11 -6.39 10.17 5.82
N CYS A 12 -5.09 10.15 5.47
CA CYS A 12 -4.43 8.89 5.13
C CYS A 12 -4.05 8.13 6.41
N PHE A 13 -3.65 6.87 6.26
CA PHE A 13 -3.22 6.04 7.39
C PHE A 13 -2.14 6.70 8.27
N GLY A 14 -1.07 7.23 7.66
CA GLY A 14 0.04 7.82 8.39
C GLY A 14 -0.36 9.07 9.19
N VAL A 15 -1.25 9.89 8.63
CA VAL A 15 -1.81 11.06 9.29
C VAL A 15 -2.77 10.65 10.41
N GLN A 16 -3.70 9.73 10.15
CA GLN A 16 -4.63 9.24 11.16
C GLN A 16 -3.87 8.69 12.37
N ARG A 17 -2.89 7.81 12.14
CA ARG A 17 -2.04 7.26 13.20
C ARG A 17 -1.35 8.33 14.03
N ALA A 18 -0.78 9.36 13.39
CA ALA A 18 -0.08 10.43 14.11
C ALA A 18 -1.03 11.26 14.96
N VAL A 19 -2.22 11.55 14.43
CA VAL A 19 -3.27 12.29 15.15
C VAL A 19 -3.80 11.47 16.32
N ASP A 20 -4.11 10.18 16.12
CA ASP A 20 -4.57 9.28 17.18
C ASP A 20 -3.53 9.17 18.29
N THR A 21 -2.25 8.99 17.94
CA THR A 21 -1.15 8.98 18.91
C THR A 21 -1.08 10.27 19.73
N ALA A 22 -1.30 11.44 19.09
CA ALA A 22 -1.30 12.71 19.82
C ALA A 22 -2.49 12.83 20.78
N TYR A 23 -3.68 12.37 20.37
CA TYR A 23 -4.86 12.35 21.25
C TYR A 23 -4.76 11.30 22.37
N GLU A 24 -4.10 10.16 22.15
CA GLU A 24 -3.85 9.16 23.21
C GLU A 24 -3.05 9.71 24.38
N HIS A 25 -2.20 10.72 24.12
CA HIS A 25 -1.38 11.38 25.13
C HIS A 25 -1.86 12.81 25.48
N ALA A 26 -2.93 13.30 24.83
CA ALA A 26 -3.58 14.55 25.21
C ALA A 26 -4.08 14.42 26.65
N ASP A 27 -4.18 15.54 27.36
CA ASP A 27 -4.55 15.61 28.77
C ASP A 27 -3.50 15.00 29.74
N GLU A 28 -2.36 14.50 29.25
CA GLU A 28 -1.21 14.18 30.12
C GLU A 28 -0.34 15.43 30.36
N GLU A 29 0.46 15.41 31.42
CA GLU A 29 1.37 16.50 31.72
C GLU A 29 2.66 16.43 30.88
N ASN A 30 3.19 17.58 30.47
CA ASN A 30 4.46 17.71 29.75
C ASN A 30 4.50 16.94 28.42
N VAL A 31 3.45 17.07 27.63
CA VAL A 31 3.39 16.48 26.29
C VAL A 31 3.64 17.55 25.23
N TYR A 32 4.56 17.24 24.33
CA TYR A 32 4.98 18.11 23.26
C TYR A 32 4.94 17.37 21.92
N THR A 33 4.78 18.11 20.83
CA THR A 33 5.06 17.62 19.47
C THR A 33 6.26 18.36 18.89
N TYR A 34 7.17 17.64 18.25
CA TYR A 34 8.25 18.26 17.47
C TYR A 34 7.72 18.69 16.10
N GLY A 35 7.46 19.99 15.98
CA GLY A 35 6.71 20.60 14.90
C GLY A 35 5.23 20.23 14.94
N GLN A 36 4.41 20.87 14.11
CA GLN A 36 3.00 20.54 13.97
C GLN A 36 2.81 19.06 13.62
N ILE A 37 1.98 18.33 14.38
CA ILE A 37 1.75 16.88 14.17
C ILE A 37 1.34 16.55 12.74
N ILE A 38 0.52 17.43 12.15
CA ILE A 38 0.11 17.46 10.74
C ILE A 38 -0.05 18.93 10.29
N HIS A 39 -0.04 19.17 8.99
CA HIS A 39 -0.31 20.51 8.44
C HIS A 39 -1.83 20.79 8.39
N ASN A 40 -2.43 20.94 9.57
CA ASN A 40 -3.82 21.35 9.74
C ASN A 40 -3.98 22.15 11.04
N GLU A 41 -4.30 23.43 10.95
CA GLU A 41 -4.35 24.36 12.06
C GLU A 41 -5.49 24.05 13.04
N GLU A 42 -6.62 23.50 12.55
CA GLU A 42 -7.76 23.12 13.40
C GLU A 42 -7.37 21.99 14.35
N VAL A 43 -6.72 20.94 13.81
CA VAL A 43 -6.27 19.79 14.63
C VAL A 43 -5.18 20.20 15.61
N VAL A 44 -4.21 21.02 15.18
CA VAL A 44 -3.15 21.52 16.06
C VAL A 44 -3.74 22.37 17.17
N GLY A 45 -4.66 23.29 16.84
CA GLY A 45 -5.33 24.14 17.83
C GLY A 45 -6.19 23.37 18.83
N ASP A 46 -6.82 22.27 18.40
CA ASP A 46 -7.58 21.41 19.28
C ASP A 46 -6.68 20.62 20.23
N LEU A 47 -5.59 20.02 19.75
CA LEU A 47 -4.59 19.36 20.58
C LEU A 47 -3.96 20.30 21.60
N THR A 48 -3.71 21.57 21.22
CA THR A 48 -3.18 22.59 22.15
C THR A 48 -4.16 22.86 23.30
N LYS A 49 -5.49 22.87 23.03
CA LYS A 49 -6.50 22.99 24.10
C LYS A 49 -6.51 21.80 25.07
N HIS A 50 -6.05 20.64 24.62
CA HIS A 50 -5.88 19.42 25.41
C HIS A 50 -4.47 19.27 25.98
N GLY A 51 -3.69 20.35 26.05
CA GLY A 51 -2.41 20.41 26.75
C GLY A 51 -1.18 20.01 25.93
N VAL A 52 -1.36 19.59 24.65
CA VAL A 52 -0.21 19.25 23.80
C VAL A 52 0.41 20.52 23.23
N GLN A 53 1.68 20.76 23.51
CA GLN A 53 2.42 21.94 23.06
C GLN A 53 3.27 21.62 21.82
N VAL A 54 3.51 22.61 20.97
CA VAL A 54 4.34 22.45 19.76
C VAL A 54 5.72 23.05 20.01
N ILE A 55 6.77 22.28 19.73
CA ILE A 55 8.17 22.74 19.71
C ILE A 55 8.50 23.07 18.26
N ASP A 56 8.79 24.35 17.99
CA ASP A 56 9.06 24.83 16.62
C ASP A 56 10.53 25.19 16.39
N SER A 57 11.37 25.23 17.44
CA SER A 57 12.77 25.62 17.36
C SER A 57 13.73 24.65 18.05
N ASP A 58 14.98 24.64 17.62
CA ASP A 58 16.04 23.86 18.27
C ASP A 58 16.36 24.38 19.69
N ASP A 59 16.20 25.68 19.93
CA ASP A 59 16.43 26.26 21.25
C ASP A 59 15.40 25.76 22.26
N GLU A 60 14.10 25.75 21.89
CA GLU A 60 13.03 25.16 22.71
C GLU A 60 13.28 23.67 22.95
N LEU A 61 13.73 22.93 21.90
CA LEU A 61 14.03 21.50 22.01
C LEU A 61 15.08 21.20 23.08
N LEU A 62 16.11 22.05 23.20
CA LEU A 62 17.19 21.88 24.19
C LEU A 62 16.75 22.16 25.63
N GLU A 63 15.68 22.94 25.80
CA GLU A 63 15.12 23.27 27.14
C GLU A 63 14.20 22.17 27.67
N ILE A 64 13.62 21.32 26.82
CA ILE A 64 12.69 20.27 27.19
C ILE A 64 13.44 19.09 27.83
N LYS A 65 13.03 18.70 29.04
CA LYS A 65 13.59 17.58 29.79
C LYS A 65 12.50 16.79 30.49
N ASP A 66 12.75 15.49 30.67
CA ASP A 66 11.88 14.57 31.41
C ASP A 66 10.41 14.62 30.94
N SER A 67 10.20 14.83 29.68
CA SER A 67 8.91 15.08 29.04
C SER A 67 8.59 14.01 27.98
N LYS A 68 7.35 13.97 27.51
CA LYS A 68 6.94 13.15 26.35
C LYS A 68 6.98 14.01 25.11
N VAL A 69 7.73 13.59 24.10
CA VAL A 69 7.83 14.32 22.84
C VAL A 69 7.42 13.42 21.68
N ILE A 70 6.34 13.82 21.00
CA ILE A 70 5.78 13.10 19.86
C ILE A 70 6.43 13.64 18.59
N ILE A 71 7.09 12.77 17.82
CA ILE A 71 7.61 13.10 16.50
C ILE A 71 6.46 13.08 15.50
N ARG A 72 6.30 14.16 14.75
CA ARG A 72 5.23 14.36 13.77
C ARG A 72 5.23 13.30 12.64
N SER A 73 4.12 13.24 11.87
CA SER A 73 3.95 12.29 10.76
C SER A 73 5.02 12.38 9.66
N HIS A 74 5.61 13.56 9.45
CA HIS A 74 6.68 13.82 8.46
C HIS A 74 8.06 13.32 8.89
N GLY A 75 8.19 12.83 10.13
CA GLY A 75 9.47 12.48 10.71
C GLY A 75 10.31 13.69 11.13
N ALA A 76 11.50 13.41 11.63
CA ALA A 76 12.50 14.38 12.02
C ALA A 76 13.90 13.87 11.63
N GLU A 77 14.87 14.77 11.64
CA GLU A 77 16.27 14.44 11.48
C GLU A 77 16.77 13.53 12.63
N LYS A 78 17.71 12.64 12.36
CA LYS A 78 18.25 11.71 13.38
C LYS A 78 18.76 12.45 14.62
N ARG A 79 19.43 13.61 14.44
CA ARG A 79 19.95 14.42 15.53
C ARG A 79 18.88 14.83 16.56
N ILE A 80 17.62 14.99 16.13
CA ILE A 80 16.52 15.37 17.02
C ILE A 80 16.22 14.27 18.01
N TYR A 81 16.21 13.01 17.56
CA TYR A 81 16.06 11.84 18.45
C TYR A 81 17.20 11.80 19.46
N ASP A 82 18.45 11.98 19.00
CA ASP A 82 19.63 11.94 19.86
C ASP A 82 19.59 13.06 20.94
N ILE A 83 19.12 14.27 20.61
CA ILE A 83 18.94 15.39 21.54
C ILE A 83 17.85 15.08 22.57
N LEU A 84 16.70 14.59 22.12
CA LEU A 84 15.58 14.28 23.01
C LEU A 84 15.95 13.16 24.00
N GLU A 85 16.58 12.10 23.54
CA GLU A 85 17.03 10.98 24.37
C GLU A 85 18.10 11.45 25.39
N ALA A 86 19.04 12.30 24.97
CA ALA A 86 20.05 12.87 25.86
C ALA A 86 19.44 13.80 26.93
N GLY A 87 18.30 14.45 26.65
CA GLY A 87 17.53 15.26 27.59
C GLY A 87 16.66 14.44 28.54
N GLY A 88 16.68 13.11 28.49
CA GLY A 88 15.85 12.24 29.35
C GLY A 88 14.38 12.18 28.91
N ASN A 89 14.06 12.65 27.71
CA ASN A 89 12.69 12.67 27.21
C ASN A 89 12.25 11.31 26.68
N THR A 90 10.97 10.99 26.87
CA THR A 90 10.35 9.84 26.22
C THR A 90 9.92 10.21 24.80
N VAL A 91 10.58 9.61 23.81
CA VAL A 91 10.27 9.86 22.40
C VAL A 91 9.16 8.92 21.91
N ILE A 92 8.04 9.50 21.48
CA ILE A 92 6.91 8.80 20.89
C ILE A 92 6.95 9.06 19.38
N ASP A 93 7.40 8.06 18.62
CA ASP A 93 7.63 8.24 17.19
C ASP A 93 6.37 7.97 16.37
N ALA A 94 5.63 9.04 16.03
CA ALA A 94 4.47 9.00 15.14
C ALA A 94 4.82 9.20 13.66
N THR A 95 6.10 9.14 13.28
CA THR A 95 6.54 9.19 11.88
C THR A 95 5.81 8.16 11.05
N CYS A 96 5.27 8.59 9.90
CA CYS A 96 4.62 7.68 8.97
C CYS A 96 5.57 6.55 8.54
N PRO A 97 5.14 5.27 8.56
CA PRO A 97 5.98 4.13 8.17
C PRO A 97 6.59 4.28 6.77
N PHE A 98 5.87 4.87 5.83
CA PHE A 98 6.41 5.15 4.48
C PHE A 98 7.57 6.14 4.51
N VAL A 99 7.53 7.14 5.39
CA VAL A 99 8.65 8.07 5.61
C VAL A 99 9.81 7.36 6.31
N LYS A 100 9.54 6.53 7.34
CA LYS A 100 10.58 5.69 7.99
C LYS A 100 11.29 4.78 6.99
N LYS A 101 10.56 4.21 6.05
CA LYS A 101 11.15 3.39 4.98
C LYS A 101 12.16 4.20 4.16
N ILE A 102 11.85 5.46 3.83
CA ILE A 102 12.79 6.34 3.13
C ILE A 102 14.04 6.61 3.98
N HIS A 103 13.86 6.91 5.28
CA HIS A 103 14.98 7.10 6.21
C HIS A 103 15.92 5.88 6.22
N ASN A 104 15.36 4.67 6.23
CA ASN A 104 16.17 3.44 6.17
C ASN A 104 16.89 3.30 4.83
N ILE A 105 16.21 3.52 3.70
CA ILE A 105 16.81 3.44 2.37
C ILE A 105 18.00 4.40 2.27
N VAL A 106 17.83 5.69 2.60
CA VAL A 106 18.92 6.67 2.43
C VAL A 106 20.10 6.37 3.33
N ARG A 107 19.85 5.85 4.55
CA ARG A 107 20.92 5.41 5.47
C ARG A 107 21.66 4.21 4.92
N GLU A 108 20.95 3.17 4.48
CA GLU A 108 21.55 1.95 3.93
C GLU A 108 22.34 2.22 2.65
N GLU A 109 21.79 3.04 1.74
CA GLU A 109 22.47 3.40 0.51
C GLU A 109 23.73 4.27 0.78
N GLY A 110 23.64 5.20 1.72
CA GLY A 110 24.80 5.97 2.18
C GLY A 110 25.87 5.09 2.83
N GLN A 111 25.50 4.08 3.62
CA GLN A 111 26.45 3.10 4.22
C GLN A 111 27.14 2.24 3.16
N LYS A 112 26.50 1.98 2.02
CA LYS A 112 27.13 1.30 0.87
C LYS A 112 28.06 2.23 0.08
N GLY A 113 28.13 3.52 0.46
CA GLY A 113 28.90 4.53 -0.23
C GLY A 113 28.22 5.10 -1.49
N ASN A 114 26.93 4.84 -1.69
CA ASN A 114 26.17 5.36 -2.83
C ASN A 114 25.86 6.84 -2.65
N THR A 115 25.82 7.60 -3.74
CA THR A 115 25.32 8.97 -3.73
C THR A 115 23.81 8.99 -3.63
N VAL A 116 23.28 9.64 -2.60
CA VAL A 116 21.83 9.78 -2.41
C VAL A 116 21.32 11.05 -3.09
N VAL A 117 20.31 10.91 -3.93
CA VAL A 117 19.56 12.00 -4.55
C VAL A 117 18.14 11.97 -4.01
N ILE A 118 17.68 13.11 -3.49
CA ILE A 118 16.32 13.27 -2.94
C ILE A 118 15.51 14.16 -3.87
N ILE A 119 14.46 13.64 -4.46
CA ILE A 119 13.54 14.45 -5.29
C ILE A 119 12.43 14.99 -4.39
N GLY A 120 12.42 16.32 -4.18
CA GLY A 120 11.47 16.97 -3.29
C GLY A 120 11.78 18.44 -3.07
N ASP A 121 10.94 19.10 -2.26
CA ASP A 121 11.13 20.49 -1.84
C ASP A 121 12.10 20.52 -0.64
N SER A 122 13.27 21.13 -0.83
CA SER A 122 14.31 21.23 0.21
C SER A 122 13.86 21.97 1.48
N SER A 123 12.85 22.83 1.38
CA SER A 123 12.28 23.56 2.52
C SER A 123 11.31 22.73 3.34
N HIS A 124 10.75 21.66 2.75
CA HIS A 124 9.70 20.84 3.35
C HIS A 124 10.24 20.01 4.53
N PRO A 125 9.50 19.94 5.66
CA PRO A 125 9.90 19.19 6.85
C PRO A 125 10.26 17.71 6.60
N GLU A 126 9.52 17.02 5.74
CA GLU A 126 9.82 15.64 5.38
C GLU A 126 11.17 15.48 4.70
N VAL A 127 11.49 16.38 3.75
CA VAL A 127 12.78 16.36 3.03
C VAL A 127 13.92 16.67 3.99
N LYS A 128 13.76 17.64 4.89
CA LYS A 128 14.75 17.93 5.95
C LYS A 128 14.97 16.70 6.84
N GLY A 129 13.88 16.04 7.22
CA GLY A 129 13.95 14.76 7.95
C GLY A 129 14.78 13.73 7.20
N ILE A 130 14.48 13.47 5.92
CA ILE A 130 15.21 12.50 5.09
C ILE A 130 16.70 12.87 4.99
N VAL A 131 17.03 14.14 4.74
CA VAL A 131 18.42 14.63 4.69
C VAL A 131 19.17 14.29 5.97
N GLY A 132 18.54 14.47 7.13
CA GLY A 132 19.16 14.19 8.44
C GLY A 132 19.42 12.71 8.72
N TRP A 133 18.91 11.78 7.90
CA TRP A 133 19.21 10.35 7.98
C TRP A 133 20.25 9.88 6.97
N CYS A 134 20.70 10.76 6.06
CA CYS A 134 21.78 10.45 5.12
C CYS A 134 23.12 10.37 5.84
N VAL A 135 23.98 9.45 5.43
CA VAL A 135 25.35 9.30 5.97
C VAL A 135 26.25 10.43 5.46
N GLU A 136 26.14 10.72 4.18
CA GLU A 136 26.83 11.82 3.51
C GLU A 136 25.78 12.85 3.03
N PRO A 137 26.16 14.12 2.83
CA PRO A 137 25.22 15.13 2.33
C PRO A 137 24.59 14.73 1.00
N PRO A 138 23.26 14.61 0.92
CA PRO A 138 22.58 14.23 -0.31
C PRO A 138 22.44 15.40 -1.27
N VAL A 139 22.14 15.10 -2.52
CA VAL A 139 21.68 16.11 -3.49
C VAL A 139 20.16 16.20 -3.45
N VAL A 140 19.61 17.38 -3.23
CA VAL A 140 18.16 17.61 -3.27
C VAL A 140 17.78 18.28 -4.59
N ILE A 141 16.77 17.75 -5.28
CA ILE A 141 16.30 18.20 -6.60
C ILE A 141 14.79 18.40 -6.53
N GLY A 142 14.31 19.61 -6.76
CA GLY A 142 12.88 19.97 -6.76
C GLY A 142 12.29 20.20 -8.15
N SER A 143 13.14 20.37 -9.17
CA SER A 143 12.71 20.70 -10.52
C SER A 143 13.53 19.99 -11.61
N GLU A 144 13.04 20.09 -12.85
CA GLU A 144 13.68 19.55 -14.05
C GLU A 144 15.01 20.29 -14.33
N GLU A 145 15.01 21.61 -14.15
CA GLU A 145 16.18 22.47 -14.34
C GLU A 145 17.30 22.11 -13.34
N GLU A 146 16.94 21.80 -12.10
CA GLU A 146 17.89 21.34 -11.08
C GLU A 146 18.44 19.95 -11.41
N ALA A 147 17.62 19.05 -11.99
CA ALA A 147 18.08 17.75 -12.46
C ALA A 147 19.09 17.88 -13.61
N GLU A 148 18.82 18.76 -14.59
CA GLU A 148 19.75 19.03 -15.67
C GLU A 148 21.05 19.68 -15.17
N ALA A 149 20.94 20.59 -14.21
CA ALA A 149 22.10 21.20 -13.56
C ALA A 149 22.95 20.18 -12.80
N PHE A 150 22.31 19.26 -12.06
CA PHE A 150 22.99 18.16 -11.38
C PHE A 150 23.74 17.27 -12.37
N VAL A 151 23.09 16.82 -13.43
CA VAL A 151 23.68 15.97 -14.46
C VAL A 151 24.90 16.66 -15.11
N ARG A 152 24.79 17.96 -15.42
CA ARG A 152 25.90 18.73 -15.99
C ARG A 152 27.11 18.78 -15.03
N LYS A 153 26.87 19.17 -13.77
CA LYS A 153 27.93 19.23 -12.74
C LYS A 153 28.59 17.88 -12.48
N TYR A 154 27.78 16.78 -12.57
CA TYR A 154 28.30 15.42 -12.45
C TYR A 154 29.25 15.10 -13.60
N ILE A 155 28.87 15.37 -14.85
CA ILE A 155 29.69 15.10 -16.04
C ILE A 155 30.95 15.96 -16.06
N GLU A 156 30.88 17.22 -15.60
CA GLU A 156 32.00 18.15 -15.49
C GLU A 156 32.94 17.82 -14.32
N GLY A 157 32.57 16.86 -13.46
CA GLY A 157 33.37 16.44 -12.29
C GLY A 157 33.37 17.45 -11.14
N GLU A 158 32.43 18.39 -11.14
CA GLU A 158 32.28 19.41 -10.08
C GLU A 158 31.63 18.84 -8.82
N VAL A 159 30.88 17.73 -8.94
CA VAL A 159 30.25 17.02 -7.83
C VAL A 159 30.98 15.73 -7.59
N LYS A 160 31.57 15.58 -6.39
CA LYS A 160 32.10 14.29 -5.93
C LYS A 160 30.93 13.36 -5.64
N THR A 161 30.70 12.44 -6.53
CA THR A 161 29.67 11.40 -6.36
C THR A 161 30.32 10.01 -6.40
N ALA A 162 29.68 9.06 -5.73
CA ALA A 162 30.02 7.67 -5.91
C ALA A 162 29.61 7.16 -7.30
N ASP A 163 30.15 6.02 -7.71
CA ASP A 163 29.83 5.39 -9.00
C ASP A 163 28.34 4.99 -9.11
N ASN A 164 27.66 4.80 -7.98
CA ASN A 164 26.25 4.44 -7.92
C ASN A 164 25.43 5.60 -7.35
N ILE A 165 24.28 5.86 -7.96
CA ILE A 165 23.33 6.89 -7.55
C ILE A 165 22.03 6.23 -7.12
N SER A 166 21.59 6.52 -5.91
CA SER A 166 20.32 6.06 -5.33
C SER A 166 19.35 7.22 -5.21
N ILE A 167 18.22 7.15 -5.95
CA ILE A 167 17.22 8.20 -5.99
C ILE A 167 16.03 7.80 -5.12
N VAL A 168 15.64 8.67 -4.20
CA VAL A 168 14.38 8.61 -3.45
C VAL A 168 13.57 9.89 -3.69
N SER A 169 12.30 9.90 -3.28
CA SER A 169 11.47 11.11 -3.36
C SER A 169 10.72 11.38 -2.08
N GLN A 170 10.34 12.64 -1.90
CA GLN A 170 9.31 13.05 -0.95
C GLN A 170 8.01 12.30 -1.23
N THR A 171 7.34 11.78 -0.18
CA THR A 171 6.14 10.93 -0.32
C THR A 171 4.98 11.62 -1.04
N THR A 172 4.91 12.96 -0.98
CA THR A 172 3.84 13.77 -1.58
C THR A 172 4.23 14.38 -2.93
N PHE A 173 5.38 14.01 -3.49
CA PHE A 173 5.83 14.55 -4.77
C PHE A 173 4.93 14.16 -5.94
N ASN A 174 4.93 14.96 -7.02
CA ASN A 174 4.15 14.64 -8.21
C ASN A 174 4.77 13.48 -8.98
N TYR A 175 4.02 12.39 -9.18
CA TYR A 175 4.49 11.16 -9.81
C TYR A 175 5.01 11.37 -11.25
N ARG A 176 4.34 12.19 -12.06
CA ARG A 176 4.78 12.45 -13.44
C ARG A 176 6.09 13.24 -13.47
N LYS A 177 6.21 14.26 -12.61
CA LYS A 177 7.47 15.01 -12.47
C LYS A 177 8.60 14.14 -11.96
N PHE A 178 8.33 13.26 -11.00
CA PHE A 178 9.33 12.30 -10.51
C PHE A 178 9.89 11.43 -11.63
N ASN A 179 9.04 10.79 -12.41
CA ASN A 179 9.47 9.94 -13.52
C ASN A 179 10.29 10.74 -14.54
N TYR A 180 9.84 11.94 -14.87
CA TYR A 180 10.55 12.78 -15.83
C TYR A 180 11.96 13.19 -15.32
N ILE A 181 12.08 13.58 -14.06
CA ILE A 181 13.38 13.87 -13.42
C ILE A 181 14.29 12.65 -13.40
N VAL A 182 13.74 11.47 -13.06
CA VAL A 182 14.48 10.20 -13.09
C VAL A 182 14.98 9.88 -14.50
N ASP A 183 14.14 10.10 -15.52
CA ASP A 183 14.52 9.88 -16.91
C ASP A 183 15.61 10.84 -17.39
N ILE A 184 15.59 12.13 -17.01
CA ILE A 184 16.68 13.08 -17.26
C ILE A 184 18.02 12.53 -16.74
N ILE A 185 18.00 12.02 -15.50
CA ILE A 185 19.20 11.51 -14.83
C ILE A 185 19.66 10.21 -15.48
N ARG A 186 18.77 9.22 -15.68
CA ARG A 186 19.09 7.92 -16.26
C ARG A 186 19.57 7.95 -17.70
N ASN A 187 19.07 8.89 -18.50
CA ASN A 187 19.47 9.05 -19.90
C ASN A 187 20.94 9.56 -20.07
N LYS A 188 21.51 10.09 -19.01
CA LYS A 188 22.84 10.69 -19.03
C LYS A 188 23.85 10.03 -18.09
N LEU A 189 23.35 9.38 -17.02
CA LEU A 189 24.20 8.77 -15.99
C LEU A 189 23.92 7.26 -15.91
N TYR A 190 24.99 6.51 -15.64
CA TYR A 190 24.91 5.05 -15.45
C TYR A 190 24.79 4.71 -13.95
N ASN A 191 24.41 3.46 -13.65
CA ASN A 191 24.28 2.94 -12.28
C ASN A 191 23.31 3.77 -11.40
N VAL A 192 22.13 4.10 -11.95
CA VAL A 192 21.10 4.86 -11.26
C VAL A 192 19.98 3.91 -10.81
N THR A 193 19.82 3.77 -9.50
CA THR A 193 18.70 3.05 -8.87
C THR A 193 17.67 4.07 -8.37
N ALA A 194 16.45 4.02 -8.86
CA ALA A 194 15.37 4.88 -8.38
C ALA A 194 14.36 4.04 -7.59
N TYR A 195 14.15 4.43 -6.34
CA TYR A 195 13.19 3.82 -5.42
C TYR A 195 11.83 4.50 -5.57
N LYS A 196 10.78 3.70 -5.71
CA LYS A 196 9.40 4.22 -5.72
C LYS A 196 8.98 4.56 -4.28
N THR A 197 9.25 5.80 -3.86
CA THR A 197 8.98 6.27 -2.49
C THR A 197 7.82 7.25 -2.39
N ILE A 198 7.20 7.62 -3.52
CA ILE A 198 5.93 8.34 -3.52
C ILE A 198 4.87 7.43 -2.89
N CYS A 199 4.16 7.95 -1.88
CA CYS A 199 3.13 7.20 -1.20
C CYS A 199 1.96 6.89 -2.16
N ASN A 200 1.47 5.65 -2.16
CA ASN A 200 0.32 5.28 -2.99
C ASN A 200 -0.92 6.10 -2.66
N ALA A 201 -1.17 6.40 -1.38
CA ALA A 201 -2.26 7.29 -0.99
C ALA A 201 -2.18 8.67 -1.68
N THR A 202 -0.99 9.17 -1.97
CA THR A 202 -0.77 10.40 -2.77
C THR A 202 -1.11 10.17 -4.23
N SER A 203 -0.61 9.08 -4.83
CA SER A 203 -0.84 8.77 -6.24
C SER A 203 -2.33 8.53 -6.55
N VAL A 204 -3.03 7.79 -5.68
CA VAL A 204 -4.48 7.55 -5.80
C VAL A 204 -5.25 8.86 -5.74
N ARG A 205 -4.96 9.73 -4.74
CA ARG A 205 -5.62 11.03 -4.62
C ARG A 205 -5.38 11.92 -5.84
N GLN A 206 -4.17 11.98 -6.34
CA GLN A 206 -3.83 12.80 -7.51
C GLN A 206 -4.59 12.33 -8.75
N ARG A 207 -4.66 11.02 -8.98
CA ARG A 207 -5.40 10.43 -10.10
C ARG A 207 -6.89 10.70 -9.97
N GLU A 208 -7.47 10.40 -8.81
CA GLU A 208 -8.89 10.60 -8.54
C GLU A 208 -9.30 12.08 -8.65
N ALA A 209 -8.50 12.99 -8.10
CA ALA A 209 -8.73 14.43 -8.24
C ALA A 209 -8.72 14.89 -9.70
N GLN A 210 -7.78 14.37 -10.51
CA GLN A 210 -7.73 14.63 -11.94
C GLN A 210 -8.97 14.11 -12.66
N GLU A 211 -9.37 12.86 -12.38
CA GLU A 211 -10.55 12.23 -12.98
C GLU A 211 -11.86 12.96 -12.63
N ILE A 212 -12.00 13.39 -11.39
CA ILE A 212 -13.20 14.16 -10.97
C ILE A 212 -13.18 15.54 -11.63
N ALA A 213 -12.04 16.25 -11.55
CA ALA A 213 -11.91 17.60 -12.11
C ALA A 213 -12.23 17.64 -13.61
N SER A 214 -11.90 16.59 -14.36
CA SER A 214 -12.22 16.50 -15.80
C SER A 214 -13.72 16.28 -16.11
N LYS A 215 -14.56 15.99 -15.10
CA LYS A 215 -15.99 15.64 -15.26
C LYS A 215 -16.93 16.67 -14.66
N VAL A 216 -16.41 17.68 -13.97
CA VAL A 216 -17.21 18.66 -13.21
C VAL A 216 -17.03 20.08 -13.73
N ASP A 217 -17.99 20.94 -13.39
CA ASP A 217 -17.99 22.34 -13.80
C ASP A 217 -17.25 23.22 -12.77
N ALA A 218 -17.16 22.76 -11.52
CA ALA A 218 -16.38 23.36 -10.46
C ALA A 218 -15.75 22.31 -9.55
N MET A 219 -14.57 22.61 -8.99
CA MET A 219 -13.83 21.69 -8.11
C MET A 219 -13.48 22.36 -6.80
N ILE A 220 -13.74 21.71 -5.68
CA ILE A 220 -13.38 22.18 -4.33
C ILE A 220 -12.26 21.26 -3.80
N VAL A 221 -11.15 21.89 -3.44
CA VAL A 221 -10.01 21.20 -2.83
C VAL A 221 -9.86 21.68 -1.38
N ILE A 222 -10.09 20.76 -0.44
CA ILE A 222 -10.14 21.09 0.98
C ILE A 222 -8.82 20.72 1.65
N GLY A 223 -8.23 21.62 2.44
CA GLY A 223 -7.09 21.32 3.31
C GLY A 223 -6.21 22.51 3.66
N GLY A 224 -5.23 22.29 4.52
CA GLY A 224 -4.33 23.32 5.00
C GLY A 224 -3.45 23.90 3.89
N ARG A 225 -3.24 25.22 3.89
CA ARG A 225 -2.43 25.93 2.89
C ARG A 225 -0.98 25.46 2.87
N ASN A 226 -0.45 25.02 4.00
CA ASN A 226 0.91 24.51 4.15
C ASN A 226 1.05 23.01 3.84
N SER A 227 -0.04 22.34 3.43
CA SER A 227 -0.02 20.92 3.06
C SER A 227 0.44 20.73 1.63
N SER A 228 1.64 20.19 1.44
CA SER A 228 2.20 19.86 0.12
C SER A 228 1.25 18.96 -0.69
N ASN A 229 0.63 17.95 -0.06
CA ASN A 229 -0.34 17.11 -0.75
C ASN A 229 -1.56 17.89 -1.24
N THR A 230 -2.14 18.78 -0.42
CA THR A 230 -3.31 19.58 -0.82
C THR A 230 -2.98 20.55 -1.95
N GLN A 231 -1.81 21.20 -1.88
CA GLN A 231 -1.33 22.10 -2.96
C GLN A 231 -1.23 21.33 -4.29
N LYS A 232 -0.69 20.09 -4.27
CA LYS A 232 -0.58 19.28 -5.49
C LYS A 232 -1.95 18.86 -6.03
N LEU A 233 -2.92 18.53 -5.16
CA LEU A 233 -4.30 18.27 -5.59
C LEU A 233 -4.91 19.50 -6.25
N TYR A 234 -4.72 20.67 -5.67
CA TYR A 234 -5.20 21.92 -6.27
C TYR A 234 -4.56 22.19 -7.64
N GLU A 235 -3.23 22.08 -7.76
CA GLU A 235 -2.53 22.25 -9.03
C GLU A 235 -3.03 21.31 -10.13
N ILE A 236 -3.29 20.05 -9.78
CA ILE A 236 -3.78 19.04 -10.72
C ILE A 236 -5.23 19.33 -11.10
N SER A 237 -6.08 19.61 -10.12
CA SER A 237 -7.49 19.93 -10.37
C SER A 237 -7.65 21.20 -11.22
N LYS A 238 -6.85 22.25 -10.94
CA LYS A 238 -6.88 23.53 -11.68
C LYS A 238 -6.51 23.40 -13.15
N LYS A 239 -5.70 22.39 -13.50
CA LYS A 239 -5.36 22.11 -14.91
C LYS A 239 -6.50 21.51 -15.71
N GLU A 240 -7.37 20.76 -15.06
CA GLU A 240 -8.50 20.08 -15.70
C GLU A 240 -9.81 20.87 -15.56
N CYS A 241 -9.99 21.62 -14.45
CA CYS A 241 -11.16 22.45 -14.16
C CYS A 241 -10.72 23.87 -13.80
N GLU A 242 -11.04 24.85 -14.65
CA GLU A 242 -10.65 26.24 -14.41
C GLU A 242 -11.30 26.80 -13.13
N ASN A 243 -12.52 26.39 -12.81
CA ASN A 243 -13.23 26.79 -11.60
C ASN A 243 -12.83 25.92 -10.42
N THR A 244 -11.56 25.96 -10.01
CA THR A 244 -11.07 25.21 -8.86
C THR A 244 -10.84 26.14 -7.68
N TYR A 245 -11.45 25.79 -6.53
CA TYR A 245 -11.41 26.55 -5.28
C TYR A 245 -10.58 25.80 -4.24
N TYR A 246 -9.65 26.50 -3.59
CA TYR A 246 -8.84 25.96 -2.50
C TYR A 246 -9.31 26.56 -1.18
N ILE A 247 -9.83 25.74 -0.29
CA ILE A 247 -10.39 26.13 0.99
C ILE A 247 -9.77 25.35 2.15
N GLN A 248 -9.69 25.96 3.33
CA GLN A 248 -9.31 25.25 4.57
C GLN A 248 -10.55 24.77 5.31
N THR A 249 -11.57 25.63 5.38
CA THR A 249 -12.84 25.38 6.06
C THR A 249 -14.01 25.86 5.22
N LEU A 250 -15.22 25.57 5.68
CA LEU A 250 -16.45 26.05 5.02
C LEU A 250 -16.54 27.58 4.94
N VAL A 251 -15.91 28.32 5.87
CA VAL A 251 -15.95 29.79 5.90
C VAL A 251 -15.22 30.41 4.68
N ASP A 252 -14.27 29.70 4.11
CA ASP A 252 -13.52 30.16 2.92
C ASP A 252 -14.33 30.01 1.62
N LEU A 253 -15.52 29.36 1.66
CA LEU A 253 -16.31 29.01 0.49
C LEU A 253 -17.43 30.05 0.26
N ASP A 254 -17.34 30.79 -0.83
CA ASP A 254 -18.43 31.63 -1.30
C ASP A 254 -19.43 30.78 -2.10
N LEU A 255 -20.55 30.43 -1.47
CA LEU A 255 -21.59 29.58 -2.04
C LEU A 255 -22.31 30.21 -3.24
N THR A 256 -22.33 31.53 -3.35
CA THR A 256 -23.00 32.23 -4.47
C THR A 256 -22.35 31.90 -5.82
N THR A 257 -21.05 31.53 -5.81
CA THR A 257 -20.33 31.13 -7.03
C THR A 257 -20.78 29.80 -7.62
N PHE A 258 -21.58 29.03 -6.87
CA PHE A 258 -22.07 27.69 -7.28
C PHE A 258 -23.53 27.68 -7.74
N GLU A 259 -24.25 28.81 -7.73
CA GLU A 259 -25.68 28.87 -8.08
C GLU A 259 -26.00 28.42 -9.52
N SER A 260 -25.01 28.57 -10.46
CA SER A 260 -25.15 28.16 -11.85
C SER A 260 -24.39 26.88 -12.21
N VAL A 261 -23.81 26.18 -11.22
CA VAL A 261 -22.97 25.01 -11.43
C VAL A 261 -23.84 23.75 -11.40
N SER A 262 -23.71 22.90 -12.42
CA SER A 262 -24.49 21.65 -12.52
C SER A 262 -23.79 20.50 -11.78
N ARG A 263 -22.46 20.41 -11.86
CA ARG A 263 -21.66 19.36 -11.24
C ARG A 263 -20.49 19.94 -10.46
N VAL A 264 -20.36 19.54 -9.20
CA VAL A 264 -19.27 19.96 -8.30
C VAL A 264 -18.47 18.76 -7.87
N GLY A 265 -17.15 18.83 -8.04
CA GLY A 265 -16.20 17.85 -7.49
C GLY A 265 -15.67 18.31 -6.13
N ILE A 266 -15.55 17.40 -5.19
CA ILE A 266 -14.96 17.68 -3.88
C ILE A 266 -13.82 16.68 -3.64
N THR A 267 -12.62 17.18 -3.35
CA THR A 267 -11.50 16.38 -2.87
C THR A 267 -10.86 17.04 -1.65
N ALA A 268 -10.09 16.26 -0.90
CA ALA A 268 -9.43 16.79 0.29
C ALA A 268 -8.03 16.20 0.48
N GLY A 269 -7.16 17.03 1.06
CA GLY A 269 -5.80 16.62 1.39
C GLY A 269 -5.75 15.52 2.45
N ALA A 270 -4.61 14.81 2.47
CA ALA A 270 -4.35 13.71 3.42
C ALA A 270 -4.28 14.16 4.89
N SER A 271 -4.22 15.46 5.16
CA SER A 271 -4.24 16.07 6.50
C SER A 271 -5.56 16.78 6.82
N THR A 272 -6.62 16.53 6.06
CA THR A 272 -7.94 17.17 6.24
C THR A 272 -8.85 16.26 7.06
N PRO A 273 -9.37 16.73 8.22
CA PRO A 273 -10.33 15.96 9.01
C PRO A 273 -11.63 15.68 8.25
N ASN A 274 -12.19 14.49 8.43
CA ASN A 274 -13.47 14.11 7.83
C ASN A 274 -14.61 15.06 8.23
N LYS A 275 -14.56 15.67 9.42
CA LYS A 275 -15.54 16.65 9.88
C LYS A 275 -15.65 17.82 8.91
N ILE A 276 -14.53 18.43 8.50
CA ILE A 276 -14.51 19.55 7.56
C ILE A 276 -15.07 19.13 6.19
N ILE A 277 -14.72 17.94 5.72
CA ILE A 277 -15.22 17.41 4.45
C ILE A 277 -16.73 17.24 4.49
N LYS A 278 -17.26 16.69 5.60
CA LYS A 278 -18.69 16.51 5.83
C LYS A 278 -19.44 17.84 5.92
N GLU A 279 -18.86 18.84 6.60
CA GLU A 279 -19.42 20.18 6.68
C GLU A 279 -19.53 20.84 5.30
N VAL A 280 -18.48 20.80 4.49
CA VAL A 280 -18.48 21.35 3.13
C VAL A 280 -19.46 20.59 2.24
N HIS A 281 -19.42 19.26 2.26
CA HIS A 281 -20.31 18.42 1.47
C HIS A 281 -21.79 18.65 1.86
N GLY A 282 -22.11 18.63 3.16
CA GLY A 282 -23.47 18.81 3.66
C GLY A 282 -24.04 20.18 3.35
N ARG A 283 -23.18 21.22 3.31
CA ARG A 283 -23.59 22.56 2.91
C ARG A 283 -23.87 22.67 1.41
N MET A 284 -23.19 21.87 0.60
CA MET A 284 -23.42 21.82 -0.85
C MET A 284 -24.64 21.00 -1.23
N ASP A 285 -25.02 19.99 -0.42
CA ASP A 285 -26.18 19.13 -0.64
C ASP A 285 -26.95 18.89 0.66
N GLU A 286 -27.87 19.76 0.96
CA GLU A 286 -28.68 19.70 2.20
C GLU A 286 -29.64 18.48 2.27
N MET A 287 -29.91 17.82 1.15
CA MET A 287 -30.97 16.79 1.07
C MET A 287 -30.45 15.33 1.21
N ASN A 288 -29.17 15.04 1.01
CA ASN A 288 -28.65 13.65 0.99
C ASN A 288 -27.59 13.33 2.07
N PHE A 289 -27.39 14.22 3.02
CA PHE A 289 -26.31 14.15 4.01
C PHE A 289 -26.32 12.87 4.87
N GLU A 290 -27.50 12.42 5.33
CA GLU A 290 -27.61 11.20 6.18
C GLU A 290 -27.31 9.91 5.39
N GLU A 291 -27.70 9.83 4.14
CA GLU A 291 -27.48 8.66 3.28
C GLU A 291 -26.01 8.56 2.87
N LEU A 292 -25.37 9.71 2.61
CA LEU A 292 -23.95 9.81 2.30
C LEU A 292 -23.05 9.52 3.51
N LEU A 293 -23.48 9.91 4.71
CA LEU A 293 -22.79 9.55 5.97
C LEU A 293 -22.74 8.03 6.19
N LYS A 294 -23.89 7.36 5.99
CA LYS A 294 -23.95 5.88 6.09
C LYS A 294 -23.07 5.19 5.06
N ASN A 295 -23.02 5.73 3.84
CA ASN A 295 -22.16 5.22 2.76
C ASN A 295 -20.68 5.48 3.00
N ASP A 296 -20.31 6.59 3.64
CA ASP A 296 -18.91 6.93 3.96
C ASP A 296 -18.39 6.09 5.15
N GLU A 297 -19.21 5.87 6.17
CA GLU A 297 -18.90 4.97 7.28
C GLU A 297 -18.78 3.50 6.82
N SER A 298 -19.55 3.07 5.82
CA SER A 298 -19.45 1.72 5.25
C SER A 298 -18.23 1.51 4.35
N ARG A 299 -17.69 2.58 3.79
CA ARG A 299 -16.51 2.52 2.88
C ARG A 299 -15.16 2.54 3.58
N VAL A 300 -15.12 2.81 4.88
CA VAL A 300 -13.88 3.09 5.62
C VAL A 300 -13.40 1.91 6.49
N SER A 301 -14.16 0.84 6.64
CA SER A 301 -13.74 -0.28 7.50
C SER A 301 -13.53 -1.58 6.75
N ILE A 302 -12.30 -1.86 6.39
CA ILE A 302 -11.89 -3.23 6.05
C ILE A 302 -11.79 -4.02 7.35
N LYS A 303 -12.42 -5.20 7.37
CA LYS A 303 -12.41 -6.10 8.55
C LYS A 303 -11.50 -7.30 8.31
N THR A 304 -10.85 -7.76 9.37
CA THR A 304 -10.13 -9.04 9.31
C THR A 304 -11.08 -10.17 8.88
N GLY A 305 -10.65 -10.94 7.89
CA GLY A 305 -11.45 -12.02 7.30
C GLY A 305 -12.26 -11.61 6.07
N GLU A 306 -12.33 -10.33 5.74
CA GLU A 306 -13.01 -9.82 4.54
C GLU A 306 -12.21 -10.14 3.27
N ILE A 307 -12.91 -10.38 2.16
CA ILE A 307 -12.30 -10.57 0.85
C ILE A 307 -12.29 -9.22 0.14
N VAL A 308 -11.12 -8.81 -0.34
CA VAL A 308 -10.91 -7.57 -1.08
C VAL A 308 -10.39 -7.88 -2.48
N GLU A 309 -10.85 -7.09 -3.43
CA GLU A 309 -10.33 -7.08 -4.80
C GLU A 309 -9.38 -5.90 -4.95
N GLY A 310 -8.26 -6.13 -5.63
CA GLY A 310 -7.26 -5.10 -5.84
C GLY A 310 -6.48 -5.30 -7.13
N ARG A 311 -5.53 -4.39 -7.36
CA ARG A 311 -4.56 -4.47 -8.44
C ARG A 311 -3.14 -4.47 -7.90
N VAL A 312 -2.30 -5.28 -8.50
CA VAL A 312 -0.88 -5.35 -8.15
C VAL A 312 -0.18 -4.06 -8.57
N ILE A 313 0.48 -3.40 -7.60
CA ILE A 313 1.19 -2.13 -7.83
C ILE A 313 2.70 -2.34 -7.96
N ASP A 314 3.23 -3.30 -7.20
CA ASP A 314 4.65 -3.65 -7.23
C ASP A 314 4.84 -5.12 -6.83
N VAL A 315 5.85 -5.77 -7.41
CA VAL A 315 6.18 -7.17 -7.13
C VAL A 315 7.66 -7.28 -6.79
N LYS A 316 7.94 -7.84 -5.62
CA LYS A 316 9.28 -8.20 -5.18
C LYS A 316 9.41 -9.72 -5.06
N PRO A 317 10.62 -10.27 -4.99
CA PRO A 317 10.78 -11.73 -4.88
C PRO A 317 10.06 -12.38 -3.69
N ASP A 318 9.77 -11.62 -2.63
CA ASP A 318 9.20 -12.09 -1.36
C ASP A 318 7.89 -11.43 -0.93
N GLU A 319 7.45 -10.38 -1.61
CA GLU A 319 6.19 -9.69 -1.32
C GLU A 319 5.54 -9.07 -2.56
N ILE A 320 4.21 -8.94 -2.55
CA ILE A 320 3.40 -8.26 -3.56
C ILE A 320 2.69 -7.09 -2.90
N LEU A 321 2.77 -5.90 -3.49
CA LEU A 321 1.99 -4.74 -3.10
C LEU A 321 0.72 -4.66 -3.96
N VAL A 322 -0.40 -4.39 -3.30
CA VAL A 322 -1.73 -4.38 -3.93
C VAL A 322 -2.47 -3.11 -3.57
N ASP A 323 -2.95 -2.38 -4.56
CA ASP A 323 -3.95 -1.32 -4.36
C ASP A 323 -5.32 -1.96 -4.15
N ILE A 324 -5.85 -1.85 -2.95
CA ILE A 324 -7.16 -2.38 -2.56
C ILE A 324 -8.22 -1.28 -2.45
N SER A 325 -7.96 -0.11 -3.04
CA SER A 325 -8.84 1.06 -2.97
C SER A 325 -9.21 1.47 -1.54
N TYR A 326 -8.27 1.28 -0.61
CA TYR A 326 -8.38 1.64 0.80
C TYR A 326 -7.34 2.71 1.17
N LYS A 327 -7.40 3.22 2.40
CA LYS A 327 -6.47 4.26 2.91
C LYS A 327 -5.01 3.78 3.02
N SER A 328 -4.79 2.47 2.95
CA SER A 328 -3.49 1.81 3.01
C SER A 328 -3.40 0.73 1.95
N ASP A 329 -2.20 0.49 1.45
CA ASP A 329 -1.93 -0.59 0.52
C ASP A 329 -2.04 -1.95 1.21
N GLY A 330 -2.40 -2.96 0.42
CA GLY A 330 -2.32 -4.34 0.82
C GLY A 330 -0.93 -4.91 0.55
N ILE A 331 -0.41 -5.72 1.47
CA ILE A 331 0.80 -6.51 1.27
C ILE A 331 0.46 -7.99 1.34
N ILE A 332 0.91 -8.75 0.33
CA ILE A 332 0.85 -10.20 0.32
C ILE A 332 2.29 -10.73 0.37
N PRO A 333 2.78 -11.17 1.53
CA PRO A 333 4.08 -11.82 1.60
C PRO A 333 4.02 -13.19 0.91
N ARG A 334 5.17 -13.69 0.45
CA ARG A 334 5.29 -15.00 -0.22
C ARG A 334 4.56 -16.12 0.53
N SER A 335 4.70 -16.17 1.85
CA SER A 335 4.05 -17.16 2.71
C SER A 335 2.52 -17.12 2.68
N GLU A 336 1.92 -15.98 2.31
CA GLU A 336 0.47 -15.79 2.15
C GLU A 336 0.03 -15.77 0.67
N TYR A 337 0.97 -15.90 -0.27
CA TYR A 337 0.69 -16.07 -1.69
C TYR A 337 0.69 -17.53 -2.12
N THR A 338 1.77 -18.29 -1.84
CA THR A 338 1.92 -19.69 -2.25
C THR A 338 2.53 -20.56 -1.16
N ASN A 339 2.25 -21.88 -1.24
CA ASN A 339 2.89 -22.90 -0.41
C ASN A 339 4.19 -23.44 -1.04
N THR A 340 4.56 -23.01 -2.23
CA THR A 340 5.79 -23.47 -2.90
C THR A 340 7.02 -22.85 -2.22
N PRO A 341 7.96 -23.63 -1.69
CA PRO A 341 9.16 -23.11 -1.06
C PRO A 341 10.03 -22.34 -2.05
N ASN A 342 10.51 -21.17 -1.65
CA ASN A 342 11.43 -20.32 -2.43
C ASN A 342 10.93 -19.89 -3.81
N ALA A 343 9.60 -19.87 -4.03
CA ALA A 343 9.03 -19.31 -5.25
C ALA A 343 9.42 -17.84 -5.41
N ASP A 344 9.85 -17.43 -6.57
CA ASP A 344 10.07 -16.03 -6.92
C ASP A 344 8.73 -15.44 -7.40
N LEU A 345 8.20 -14.48 -6.65
CA LEU A 345 6.90 -13.89 -6.95
C LEU A 345 6.91 -13.06 -8.23
N THR A 346 8.08 -12.58 -8.66
CA THR A 346 8.23 -11.80 -9.90
C THR A 346 8.00 -12.62 -11.16
N GLU A 347 8.13 -13.96 -11.07
CA GLU A 347 7.84 -14.90 -12.15
C GLU A 347 6.36 -15.30 -12.20
N LEU A 348 5.62 -15.12 -11.10
CA LEU A 348 4.26 -15.59 -10.94
C LEU A 348 3.20 -14.50 -11.10
N VAL A 349 3.55 -13.24 -10.84
CA VAL A 349 2.62 -12.12 -10.82
C VAL A 349 3.26 -10.89 -11.46
N HIS A 350 2.46 -10.12 -12.19
CA HIS A 350 2.91 -8.90 -12.85
C HIS A 350 2.17 -7.67 -12.31
N VAL A 351 2.79 -6.52 -12.46
CA VAL A 351 2.17 -5.23 -12.15
C VAL A 351 0.92 -5.06 -13.02
N ASP A 352 -0.14 -4.50 -12.44
CA ASP A 352 -1.49 -4.32 -13.00
C ASP A 352 -2.37 -5.60 -13.03
N ASP A 353 -1.87 -6.76 -12.60
CA ASP A 353 -2.70 -7.96 -12.49
C ASP A 353 -3.83 -7.75 -11.46
N PRO A 354 -5.08 -8.17 -11.77
CA PRO A 354 -6.16 -8.16 -10.79
C PRO A 354 -5.93 -9.29 -9.78
N ILE A 355 -6.08 -8.97 -8.50
CA ILE A 355 -5.90 -9.95 -7.42
C ILE A 355 -7.03 -9.86 -6.40
N THR A 356 -7.54 -11.03 -6.00
CA THR A 356 -8.52 -11.15 -4.92
C THR A 356 -7.85 -11.79 -3.71
N ALA A 357 -7.87 -11.11 -2.57
CA ALA A 357 -7.20 -11.59 -1.37
C ALA A 357 -8.06 -11.40 -0.11
N LYS A 358 -7.78 -12.18 0.93
CA LYS A 358 -8.47 -12.10 2.22
C LYS A 358 -7.65 -11.27 3.19
N VAL A 359 -8.29 -10.36 3.89
CA VAL A 359 -7.65 -9.53 4.92
C VAL A 359 -7.28 -10.41 6.12
N VAL A 360 -5.99 -10.52 6.38
CA VAL A 360 -5.44 -11.25 7.54
C VAL A 360 -5.33 -10.35 8.75
N LYS A 361 -4.85 -9.12 8.53
CA LYS A 361 -4.78 -8.04 9.53
C LYS A 361 -5.02 -6.72 8.83
N THR A 362 -5.78 -5.85 9.46
CA THR A 362 -6.05 -4.49 8.95
C THR A 362 -4.86 -3.54 9.11
N ASN A 363 -3.87 -3.93 9.91
CA ASN A 363 -2.61 -3.21 10.10
C ASN A 363 -1.53 -4.25 10.45
N ASP A 364 -0.46 -4.32 9.68
CA ASP A 364 0.69 -5.20 9.91
C ASP A 364 1.68 -4.66 10.95
N GLY A 365 1.52 -3.38 11.34
CA GLY A 365 2.43 -2.63 12.22
C GLY A 365 3.33 -1.65 11.45
N GLU A 366 3.41 -1.79 10.11
CA GLU A 366 4.20 -0.93 9.21
C GLU A 366 3.33 -0.03 8.33
N GLY A 367 2.01 -0.06 8.52
CA GLY A 367 1.05 0.82 7.83
C GLY A 367 0.36 0.19 6.63
N SER A 368 0.52 -1.11 6.43
CA SER A 368 -0.12 -1.83 5.33
C SER A 368 -1.16 -2.83 5.84
N VAL A 369 -2.10 -3.20 4.98
CA VAL A 369 -3.07 -4.27 5.24
C VAL A 369 -2.44 -5.59 4.86
N LEU A 370 -2.31 -6.51 5.82
CA LEU A 370 -1.81 -7.85 5.53
C LEU A 370 -2.89 -8.67 4.84
N LEU A 371 -2.59 -9.13 3.64
CA LEU A 371 -3.50 -9.88 2.78
C LEU A 371 -3.00 -11.31 2.56
N SER A 372 -3.92 -12.22 2.25
CA SER A 372 -3.63 -13.61 1.87
C SER A 372 -4.38 -13.99 0.60
N TYR A 373 -3.66 -14.23 -0.46
CA TYR A 373 -4.17 -14.79 -1.70
C TYR A 373 -4.47 -16.28 -1.54
N LYS A 374 -3.56 -17.03 -0.91
CA LYS A 374 -3.70 -18.48 -0.77
C LYS A 374 -4.93 -18.92 0.02
N ARG A 375 -5.43 -18.08 0.96
CA ARG A 375 -6.67 -18.40 1.69
C ARG A 375 -7.89 -18.34 0.78
N VAL A 376 -7.95 -17.38 -0.13
CA VAL A 376 -9.02 -17.28 -1.14
C VAL A 376 -8.90 -18.42 -2.17
N ALA A 377 -7.68 -18.67 -2.63
CA ALA A 377 -7.42 -19.79 -3.54
C ALA A 377 -7.81 -21.13 -2.93
N ALA A 378 -7.45 -21.38 -1.65
CA ALA A 378 -7.83 -22.57 -0.93
C ALA A 378 -9.35 -22.67 -0.68
N GLU A 379 -10.05 -21.57 -0.40
CA GLU A 379 -11.52 -21.57 -0.28
C GLU A 379 -12.17 -21.93 -1.62
N LYS A 380 -11.74 -21.33 -2.73
CA LYS A 380 -12.22 -21.66 -4.09
C LYS A 380 -11.87 -23.12 -4.48
N ALA A 381 -10.65 -23.57 -4.13
CA ALA A 381 -10.24 -24.94 -4.36
C ALA A 381 -11.08 -25.92 -3.55
N ASN A 382 -11.42 -25.60 -2.30
CA ASN A 382 -12.26 -26.42 -1.45
C ASN A 382 -13.68 -26.56 -2.01
N GLU A 383 -14.28 -25.50 -2.53
CA GLU A 383 -15.60 -25.57 -3.21
C GLU A 383 -15.53 -26.46 -4.45
N LYS A 384 -14.48 -26.33 -5.26
CA LYS A 384 -14.27 -27.21 -6.43
C LYS A 384 -14.04 -28.67 -6.02
N LEU A 385 -13.27 -28.90 -4.96
CA LEU A 385 -13.00 -30.25 -4.44
C LEU A 385 -14.29 -30.91 -3.90
N GLU A 386 -15.15 -30.16 -3.23
CA GLU A 386 -16.45 -30.67 -2.75
C GLU A 386 -17.36 -31.04 -3.94
N ALA A 387 -17.45 -30.18 -4.94
CA ALA A 387 -18.19 -30.47 -6.16
C ALA A 387 -17.60 -31.66 -6.94
N ALA A 388 -16.27 -31.76 -7.02
CA ALA A 388 -15.57 -32.87 -7.68
C ALA A 388 -15.77 -34.22 -6.96
N LEU A 389 -15.92 -34.22 -5.62
CA LEU A 389 -16.26 -35.43 -4.89
C LEU A 389 -17.67 -35.94 -5.26
N GLU A 390 -18.63 -35.04 -5.42
CA GLU A 390 -20.02 -35.39 -5.81
C GLU A 390 -20.12 -35.81 -7.27
N SER A 391 -19.42 -35.11 -8.17
CA SER A 391 -19.46 -35.38 -9.62
C SER A 391 -18.55 -36.53 -10.06
N GLY A 392 -17.55 -36.90 -9.26
CA GLY A 392 -16.50 -37.85 -9.65
C GLY A 392 -15.55 -37.30 -10.72
N GLU A 393 -15.42 -35.98 -10.82
CA GLU A 393 -14.56 -35.30 -11.77
C GLU A 393 -13.09 -35.67 -11.56
N ILE A 394 -12.36 -35.82 -12.67
CA ILE A 394 -10.92 -36.07 -12.68
C ILE A 394 -10.19 -34.75 -12.46
N LEU A 395 -9.40 -34.69 -11.39
CA LEU A 395 -8.57 -33.53 -11.03
C LEU A 395 -7.11 -33.81 -11.40
N THR A 396 -6.39 -32.77 -11.77
CA THR A 396 -4.94 -32.82 -12.02
C THR A 396 -4.20 -31.97 -11.00
N GLY A 397 -3.18 -32.56 -10.37
CA GLY A 397 -2.38 -31.83 -9.38
C GLY A 397 -0.92 -32.27 -9.38
N LYS A 398 -0.03 -31.40 -8.89
CA LYS A 398 1.41 -31.64 -8.85
C LYS A 398 1.81 -32.38 -7.56
N VAL A 399 2.60 -33.44 -7.68
CA VAL A 399 3.17 -34.14 -6.52
C VAL A 399 4.29 -33.30 -5.91
N VAL A 400 4.04 -32.75 -4.72
CA VAL A 400 5.00 -31.87 -4.03
C VAL A 400 5.82 -32.61 -2.97
N GLN A 401 5.38 -33.79 -2.54
CA GLN A 401 6.07 -34.57 -1.54
C GLN A 401 5.71 -36.04 -1.61
N VAL A 402 6.71 -36.91 -1.45
CA VAL A 402 6.55 -38.33 -1.27
C VAL A 402 6.74 -38.68 0.21
N VAL A 403 5.79 -39.40 0.78
CA VAL A 403 5.85 -39.86 2.18
C VAL A 403 5.73 -41.38 2.24
N SER A 404 6.12 -41.99 3.35
CA SER A 404 6.10 -43.44 3.50
C SER A 404 4.72 -44.08 3.28
N GLY A 405 3.63 -43.32 3.43
CA GLY A 405 2.24 -43.78 3.26
C GLY A 405 1.61 -43.43 1.90
N GLY A 406 2.27 -42.64 1.01
CA GLY A 406 1.68 -42.24 -0.25
C GLY A 406 2.26 -40.95 -0.80
N LEU A 407 1.46 -40.22 -1.60
CA LEU A 407 1.82 -38.96 -2.26
C LEU A 407 1.03 -37.79 -1.68
N ASN A 408 1.68 -36.67 -1.47
CA ASN A 408 1.05 -35.38 -1.25
C ASN A 408 1.01 -34.61 -2.57
N VAL A 409 -0.20 -34.35 -3.05
CA VAL A 409 -0.46 -33.64 -4.31
C VAL A 409 -1.01 -32.28 -4.00
N MET A 410 -0.54 -31.27 -4.68
CA MET A 410 -1.04 -29.90 -4.56
C MET A 410 -2.06 -29.63 -5.67
N TYR A 411 -3.25 -29.22 -5.28
CA TYR A 411 -4.33 -28.77 -6.15
C TYR A 411 -4.77 -27.38 -5.70
N ASP A 412 -4.56 -26.35 -6.50
CA ASP A 412 -4.89 -24.95 -6.19
C ASP A 412 -4.60 -24.59 -4.71
N GLU A 413 -3.34 -24.68 -4.27
CA GLU A 413 -2.88 -24.42 -2.89
C GLU A 413 -3.48 -25.34 -1.80
N THR A 414 -4.33 -26.32 -2.16
CA THR A 414 -4.89 -27.30 -1.24
C THR A 414 -4.16 -28.63 -1.39
N ARG A 415 -3.76 -29.22 -0.25
CA ARG A 415 -3.05 -30.51 -0.23
C ARG A 415 -4.03 -31.68 -0.22
N VAL A 416 -3.91 -32.55 -1.21
CA VAL A 416 -4.63 -33.84 -1.33
C VAL A 416 -3.65 -34.98 -1.06
N PHE A 417 -4.03 -35.91 -0.22
CA PHE A 417 -3.23 -37.10 0.06
C PHE A 417 -3.71 -38.27 -0.78
N ILE A 418 -2.81 -38.94 -1.50
CA ILE A 418 -3.10 -40.18 -2.22
C ILE A 418 -2.35 -41.34 -1.54
N PRO A 419 -3.05 -42.24 -0.84
CA PRO A 419 -2.43 -43.41 -0.21
C PRO A 419 -1.66 -44.25 -1.22
N ALA A 420 -0.52 -44.81 -0.83
CA ALA A 420 0.32 -45.66 -1.69
C ALA A 420 -0.45 -46.80 -2.36
N SER A 421 -1.44 -47.35 -1.69
CA SER A 421 -2.35 -48.41 -2.22
C SER A 421 -3.27 -47.89 -3.33
N LEU A 422 -3.46 -46.58 -3.49
CA LEU A 422 -4.35 -45.93 -4.46
C LEU A 422 -3.58 -45.18 -5.56
N VAL A 423 -2.25 -45.26 -5.60
CA VAL A 423 -1.41 -44.60 -6.61
C VAL A 423 -1.36 -45.39 -7.92
N SER A 424 -1.24 -46.73 -7.84
CA SER A 424 -1.12 -47.60 -9.04
C SER A 424 -1.84 -48.94 -8.83
N ASP A 425 -2.23 -49.62 -9.93
CA ASP A 425 -2.86 -50.90 -9.92
C ASP A 425 -1.92 -52.02 -9.46
N THR A 426 -0.61 -51.80 -9.64
CA THR A 426 0.44 -52.72 -9.17
C THR A 426 1.16 -52.08 -7.96
N TYR A 427 1.59 -52.93 -7.02
CA TYR A 427 2.35 -52.46 -5.86
C TYR A 427 3.66 -51.82 -6.30
N GLU A 428 3.82 -50.53 -6.05
CA GLU A 428 5.02 -49.79 -6.36
C GLU A 428 5.88 -49.55 -5.10
N LYS A 429 7.10 -50.11 -5.11
CA LYS A 429 8.08 -49.93 -4.02
C LYS A 429 8.68 -48.54 -3.96
N ASN A 430 8.81 -47.87 -5.12
CA ASN A 430 9.43 -46.57 -5.23
C ASN A 430 8.42 -45.56 -5.78
N LEU A 431 7.95 -44.68 -4.91
CA LEU A 431 7.04 -43.57 -5.24
C LEU A 431 7.77 -42.28 -5.61
N ASP A 432 9.10 -42.16 -5.40
CA ASP A 432 9.88 -40.95 -5.67
C ASP A 432 9.86 -40.55 -7.14
N LYS A 433 9.60 -41.51 -8.04
CA LYS A 433 9.43 -41.23 -9.45
C LYS A 433 8.27 -40.27 -9.78
N TYR A 434 7.33 -40.12 -8.86
CA TYR A 434 6.19 -39.20 -9.05
C TYR A 434 6.47 -37.79 -8.55
N LEU A 435 7.57 -37.57 -7.83
CA LEU A 435 7.93 -36.24 -7.32
C LEU A 435 8.02 -35.25 -8.50
N ASP A 436 7.46 -34.06 -8.30
CA ASP A 436 7.37 -32.98 -9.29
C ASP A 436 6.55 -33.28 -10.57
N GLN A 437 5.87 -34.43 -10.64
CA GLN A 437 4.98 -34.74 -11.76
C GLN A 437 3.55 -34.29 -11.49
N ASP A 438 2.85 -33.92 -12.55
CA ASP A 438 1.42 -33.74 -12.56
C ASP A 438 0.73 -35.09 -12.68
N ILE A 439 -0.18 -35.39 -11.78
CA ILE A 439 -0.94 -36.64 -11.79
C ILE A 439 -2.44 -36.36 -11.74
N GLU A 440 -3.19 -37.20 -12.42
CA GLU A 440 -4.63 -37.18 -12.42
C GLU A 440 -5.18 -38.11 -11.34
N PHE A 441 -6.23 -37.68 -10.65
CA PHE A 441 -6.88 -38.45 -9.58
C PHE A 441 -8.35 -38.06 -9.45
N VAL A 442 -9.14 -38.87 -8.80
CA VAL A 442 -10.50 -38.55 -8.35
C VAL A 442 -10.52 -38.49 -6.82
N LEU A 443 -11.40 -37.69 -6.25
CA LEU A 443 -11.55 -37.61 -4.80
C LEU A 443 -12.39 -38.80 -4.29
N THR A 444 -11.99 -39.33 -3.14
CA THR A 444 -12.72 -40.40 -2.42
C THR A 444 -13.15 -39.99 -1.03
N GLU A 445 -12.50 -39.01 -0.44
CA GLU A 445 -12.87 -38.47 0.88
C GLU A 445 -12.53 -36.97 0.95
N TYR A 446 -13.47 -36.18 1.47
CA TYR A 446 -13.30 -34.75 1.67
C TYR A 446 -13.77 -34.34 3.06
N GLN A 447 -12.83 -34.13 3.98
CA GLN A 447 -13.08 -33.66 5.35
C GLN A 447 -12.09 -32.54 5.70
N PRO A 448 -12.25 -31.31 5.18
CA PRO A 448 -11.27 -30.24 5.33
C PRO A 448 -11.07 -29.80 6.80
N LYS A 449 -12.12 -29.83 7.63
CA LYS A 449 -12.03 -29.54 9.07
C LYS A 449 -11.07 -30.48 9.81
N LYS A 450 -10.93 -31.71 9.35
CA LYS A 450 -10.01 -32.74 9.90
C LYS A 450 -8.69 -32.80 9.11
N ARG A 451 -8.48 -31.88 8.15
CA ARG A 451 -7.34 -31.91 7.22
C ARG A 451 -7.19 -33.25 6.48
N ARG A 452 -8.31 -33.87 6.16
CA ARG A 452 -8.34 -35.17 5.51
C ARG A 452 -9.04 -35.07 4.17
N ILE A 453 -8.24 -34.98 3.11
CA ILE A 453 -8.66 -34.91 1.71
C ILE A 453 -7.90 -36.03 1.01
N ILE A 454 -8.61 -37.07 0.53
CA ILE A 454 -8.00 -38.27 -0.03
C ILE A 454 -8.36 -38.40 -1.50
N GLY A 455 -7.32 -38.53 -2.32
CA GLY A 455 -7.45 -38.84 -3.75
C GLY A 455 -7.18 -40.30 -4.08
N ASN A 456 -7.71 -40.74 -5.21
CA ASN A 456 -7.55 -42.10 -5.75
C ASN A 456 -7.17 -42.00 -7.23
N ARG A 457 -5.97 -42.41 -7.57
CA ARG A 457 -5.47 -42.43 -8.97
C ARG A 457 -5.90 -43.69 -9.72
N LYS A 458 -6.12 -44.82 -9.01
CA LYS A 458 -6.57 -46.08 -9.62
C LYS A 458 -7.96 -45.99 -10.24
N GLN A 459 -8.88 -45.32 -9.55
CA GLN A 459 -10.27 -45.22 -9.99
C GLN A 459 -10.39 -44.44 -11.30
N GLN A 460 -9.51 -43.49 -11.52
CA GLN A 460 -9.40 -42.74 -12.80
C GLN A 460 -9.01 -43.66 -13.95
N ARG A 461 -8.04 -44.56 -13.75
CA ARG A 461 -7.62 -45.51 -14.79
C ARG A 461 -8.70 -46.52 -15.16
N SER A 462 -9.51 -46.98 -14.20
CA SER A 462 -10.63 -47.89 -14.46
C SER A 462 -11.78 -47.19 -15.20
N ALA A 463 -12.09 -45.92 -14.90
CA ALA A 463 -13.09 -45.14 -15.62
C ALA A 463 -12.71 -44.90 -17.10
N PHE A 464 -11.43 -44.64 -17.38
CA PHE A 464 -10.92 -44.48 -18.74
C PHE A 464 -11.00 -45.82 -19.56
N CYS A 465 -10.73 -46.93 -18.93
CA CYS A 465 -10.93 -48.24 -19.56
C CYS A 465 -12.40 -48.53 -19.91
N TYR A 466 -13.34 -48.12 -19.06
CA TYR A 466 -14.78 -48.29 -19.35
C TYR A 466 -15.25 -47.38 -20.49
N GLN A 467 -14.78 -46.13 -20.56
CA GLN A 467 -15.12 -45.22 -21.67
C GLN A 467 -14.55 -45.70 -23.04
N LEU A 468 -13.31 -46.20 -23.07
CA LEU A 468 -12.72 -46.80 -24.28
C LEU A 468 -13.43 -48.09 -24.72
N PHE A 469 -13.94 -48.89 -23.77
CA PHE A 469 -14.67 -50.11 -24.10
C PHE A 469 -16.05 -49.82 -24.71
N PHE A 470 -16.75 -48.77 -24.22
CA PHE A 470 -18.05 -48.38 -24.76
C PHE A 470 -17.93 -47.62 -26.11
N SER A 471 -16.86 -46.82 -26.29
CA SER A 471 -16.63 -46.15 -27.59
C SER A 471 -16.22 -47.14 -28.72
N SER A 472 -15.59 -48.26 -28.36
CA SER A 472 -15.26 -49.32 -29.33
C SER A 472 -16.46 -50.20 -29.69
N LEU A 473 -17.49 -50.28 -28.85
CA LEU A 473 -18.74 -51.02 -29.11
C LEU A 473 -19.79 -50.16 -29.86
N ALA A 474 -19.67 -48.82 -29.83
CA ALA A 474 -20.57 -47.94 -30.57
C ALA A 474 -20.12 -47.65 -32.02
N GLY A 475 -18.95 -48.16 -32.41
CA GLY A 475 -18.41 -48.05 -33.79
C GLY A 475 -18.66 -49.25 -34.69
N THR A 476 -19.47 -50.23 -34.25
CA THR A 476 -19.81 -51.41 -35.06
C THR A 476 -21.32 -51.71 -34.92
N LEU A 477 -22.12 -50.84 -35.51
CA LEU A 477 -23.50 -51.07 -35.94
C LEU A 477 -23.85 -50.13 -37.06
#